data_f79d97b920c1670c7b84126c78d4fb8b
#
_entry.id   f79d97b920c1670c7b84126c78d4fb8b
#
_cell.length_a   1.000
_cell.length_b   1.000
_cell.length_c   1.000
_cell.angle_alpha   90.00
_cell.angle_beta   90.00
_cell.angle_gamma   90.00
#
_symmetry.space_group_name_H-M   'P 1'
#
loop_
_entity.id
_entity.type
_entity.pdbx_description
1 polymer ?
#
loop_
_entity_poly.entity_id
_entity_poly.type
_entity_poly.pdbx_seq_one_letter_code
_entity_poly.pdbx_strand_id
1 'polypeptide(L)'
;MFIDAMRDEHAESTRKAERHRLRAFVQFCDEEGIENLNDLSGRDLFQYRIWRREGQGDGREPIKLVTLKGQLATLRRFLRFASNIDAVPPELYEQITLPTMKNGEDVSDSTLSPERTVEILDYLEHAQPGTRDHIILLLLWETGARTGAIRGLDLDDLDLDGTHPRFSGPALQFVHRPDQGTPLKNQQKGTRWNRISEKTARYIEDYIEYHRDDVTDDYDRRPLITTEYGRPAGNTFRTTLYRVTRPCWRGEECPHDRDIDECEATHLDKASQCPSSRSPHDVRSGRVTYYRREDVPRRIVKDRLNASEDILDRHYDRRSDREQAEQRSDFLPDL
;
A
#
# COMPACT_ATOMS: atom_id res chain seq x y z
N MET A 1 0.77 25.82 10.30
CA MET A 1 1.34 26.57 9.14
C MET A 1 1.86 25.67 8.02
N PHE A 2 3.02 24.97 8.11
CA PHE A 2 3.54 24.17 6.97
C PHE A 2 2.56 23.13 6.44
N ILE A 3 1.99 22.29 7.31
CA ILE A 3 0.99 21.28 6.93
C ILE A 3 -0.29 21.92 6.37
N ASP A 4 -0.65 23.09 6.83
CA ASP A 4 -1.84 23.79 6.35
C ASP A 4 -1.59 24.48 5.00
N ALA A 5 -0.39 25.00 4.78
CA ALA A 5 0.04 25.53 3.47
C ALA A 5 -0.01 24.47 2.36
N MET A 6 0.11 23.19 2.72
CA MET A 6 0.01 22.07 1.77
C MET A 6 -1.44 21.67 1.45
N ARG A 7 -2.46 22.32 2.03
CA ARG A 7 -3.85 21.86 1.95
C ARG A 7 -4.38 21.80 0.52
N ASP A 8 -4.05 22.78 -0.27
CA ASP A 8 -4.59 22.92 -1.64
C ASP A 8 -3.80 22.08 -2.67
N GLU A 9 -2.56 21.70 -2.34
CA GLU A 9 -1.67 20.98 -3.27
C GLU A 9 -1.57 19.48 -2.99
N HIS A 10 -1.83 19.05 -1.75
CA HIS A 10 -1.58 17.67 -1.32
C HIS A 10 -2.78 17.02 -0.64
N ALA A 11 -3.02 15.75 -1.00
CA ALA A 11 -4.02 14.92 -0.36
C ALA A 11 -3.81 14.82 1.17
N GLU A 12 -4.89 14.65 1.92
CA GLU A 12 -4.86 14.53 3.37
C GLU A 12 -3.91 13.44 3.86
N SER A 13 -3.87 12.30 3.18
CA SER A 13 -2.95 11.19 3.50
C SER A 13 -1.48 11.60 3.39
N THR A 14 -1.12 12.44 2.41
CA THR A 14 0.22 12.99 2.25
C THR A 14 0.55 13.93 3.42
N ARG A 15 -0.36 14.83 3.76
CA ARG A 15 -0.19 15.76 4.90
C ARG A 15 -0.05 15.03 6.23
N LYS A 16 -0.82 13.96 6.46
CA LYS A 16 -0.67 13.08 7.63
C LYS A 16 0.71 12.40 7.67
N ALA A 17 1.19 11.92 6.53
CA ALA A 17 2.51 11.30 6.43
C ALA A 17 3.64 12.32 6.68
N GLU A 18 3.55 13.53 6.13
CA GLU A 18 4.52 14.60 6.38
C GLU A 18 4.57 14.97 7.88
N ARG A 19 3.41 15.17 8.50
CA ARG A 19 3.32 15.43 9.95
C ARG A 19 3.97 14.30 10.76
N HIS A 20 3.71 13.06 10.41
CA HIS A 20 4.30 11.91 11.10
C HIS A 20 5.83 11.89 10.96
N ARG A 21 6.34 12.18 9.77
CA ARG A 21 7.80 12.21 9.52
C ARG A 21 8.51 13.32 10.30
N LEU A 22 7.87 14.48 10.47
CA LEU A 22 8.43 15.61 11.20
C LEU A 22 8.44 15.41 12.73
N ARG A 23 7.62 14.51 13.27
CA ARG A 23 7.59 14.24 14.73
C ARG A 23 8.97 13.89 15.28
N ALA A 24 9.75 13.09 14.55
CA ALA A 24 11.08 12.71 14.99
C ALA A 24 12.04 13.91 15.05
N PHE A 25 11.88 14.90 14.17
CA PHE A 25 12.67 16.12 14.21
C PHE A 25 12.27 17.03 15.36
N VAL A 26 10.98 17.19 15.62
CA VAL A 26 10.49 17.95 16.79
C VAL A 26 11.05 17.34 18.07
N GLN A 27 10.98 16.01 18.21
CA GLN A 27 11.51 15.34 19.38
C GLN A 27 13.04 15.54 19.54
N PHE A 28 13.79 15.49 18.45
CA PHE A 28 15.23 15.80 18.49
C PHE A 28 15.48 17.23 18.98
N CYS A 29 14.71 18.21 18.49
CA CYS A 29 14.82 19.59 18.96
C CYS A 29 14.52 19.72 20.47
N ASP A 30 13.49 19.03 20.95
CA ASP A 30 13.13 19.01 22.37
C ASP A 30 14.26 18.41 23.22
N GLU A 31 14.87 17.29 22.78
CA GLU A 31 15.97 16.62 23.49
C GLU A 31 17.27 17.46 23.51
N GLU A 32 17.56 18.19 22.42
CA GLU A 32 18.76 19.06 22.32
C GLU A 32 18.53 20.48 22.85
N GLY A 33 17.32 20.80 23.36
CA GLY A 33 16.99 22.11 23.89
C GLY A 33 16.91 23.23 22.82
N ILE A 34 16.59 22.90 21.60
CA ILE A 34 16.43 23.85 20.49
C ILE A 34 15.01 24.42 20.54
N GLU A 35 14.84 25.52 21.23
CA GLU A 35 13.53 26.17 21.42
C GLU A 35 13.15 27.09 20.25
N ASN A 36 14.14 27.63 19.52
CA ASN A 36 13.94 28.54 18.41
C ASN A 36 14.61 27.96 17.13
N LEU A 37 13.82 27.77 16.10
CA LEU A 37 14.33 27.25 14.82
C LEU A 37 15.34 28.19 14.12
N ASN A 38 15.39 29.48 14.46
CA ASN A 38 16.42 30.39 13.97
C ASN A 38 17.81 30.08 14.54
N ASP A 39 17.90 29.33 15.63
CA ASP A 39 19.17 28.92 16.24
C ASP A 39 19.73 27.64 15.60
N LEU A 40 18.95 26.98 14.70
CA LEU A 40 19.39 25.79 13.98
C LEU A 40 20.59 26.06 13.09
N SER A 41 21.55 25.15 13.16
CA SER A 41 22.74 25.13 12.31
C SER A 41 22.83 23.85 11.45
N GLY A 42 23.72 23.86 10.48
CA GLY A 42 24.02 22.64 9.71
C GLY A 42 24.59 21.50 10.56
N ARG A 43 25.23 21.83 11.70
CA ARG A 43 25.73 20.84 12.67
C ARG A 43 24.55 20.10 13.30
N ASP A 44 23.50 20.80 13.70
CA ASP A 44 22.32 20.19 14.33
C ASP A 44 21.57 19.29 13.35
N LEU A 45 21.48 19.69 12.07
CA LEU A 45 20.92 18.84 11.02
C LEU A 45 21.74 17.57 10.78
N PHE A 46 23.06 17.66 10.87
CA PHE A 46 23.93 16.49 10.79
C PHE A 46 23.80 15.58 12.01
N GLN A 47 23.72 16.15 13.24
CA GLN A 47 23.46 15.41 14.47
C GLN A 47 22.09 14.73 14.43
N TYR A 48 21.03 15.43 13.99
CA TYR A 48 19.73 14.83 13.78
C TYR A 48 19.78 13.62 12.84
N ARG A 49 20.54 13.70 11.74
CA ARG A 49 20.69 12.56 10.81
C ARG A 49 21.29 11.34 11.49
N ILE A 50 22.35 11.52 12.31
CA ILE A 50 22.99 10.45 13.07
C ILE A 50 22.02 9.90 14.12
N TRP A 51 21.48 10.77 14.96
CA TRP A 51 20.51 10.44 15.99
C TRP A 51 19.34 9.63 15.43
N ARG A 52 18.84 10.03 14.29
CA ARG A 52 17.70 9.35 13.66
C ARG A 52 18.07 8.02 13.02
N ARG A 53 19.28 7.91 12.48
CA ARG A 53 19.78 6.68 11.83
C ARG A 53 20.08 5.57 12.83
N GLU A 54 20.66 5.92 13.95
CA GLU A 54 21.15 4.99 14.95
C GLU A 54 20.11 4.56 15.98
N GLY A 55 18.94 5.22 16.00
CA GLY A 55 17.87 4.92 16.96
C GLY A 55 18.19 5.36 18.38
N GLN A 56 19.09 6.33 18.57
CA GLN A 56 19.43 6.85 19.89
C GLN A 56 18.24 7.53 20.57
N GLY A 57 18.07 7.29 21.87
CA GLY A 57 16.96 7.76 22.69
C GLY A 57 15.87 6.69 22.87
N ASP A 58 15.60 6.30 24.12
CA ASP A 58 14.48 5.47 24.59
C ASP A 58 14.21 4.14 23.85
N GLY A 59 15.24 3.35 23.54
CA GLY A 59 15.11 1.98 23.03
C GLY A 59 14.58 1.91 21.58
N ARG A 60 14.75 2.96 20.79
CA ARG A 60 14.36 2.95 19.39
C ARG A 60 15.34 2.17 18.53
N GLU A 61 14.80 1.29 17.71
CA GLU A 61 15.57 0.56 16.71
C GLU A 61 16.12 1.48 15.61
N PRO A 62 17.32 1.19 15.08
CA PRO A 62 17.86 1.87 13.91
C PRO A 62 16.89 1.80 12.74
N ILE A 63 16.71 2.91 12.02
CA ILE A 63 15.80 2.95 10.88
C ILE A 63 16.49 2.59 9.57
N LYS A 64 15.71 2.01 8.64
CA LYS A 64 16.19 1.73 7.29
C LYS A 64 16.56 3.02 6.55
N LEU A 65 17.57 2.93 5.66
CA LEU A 65 18.06 4.09 4.90
C LEU A 65 16.97 4.74 4.05
N VAL A 66 16.04 3.95 3.48
CA VAL A 66 14.89 4.46 2.73
C VAL A 66 13.95 5.30 3.61
N THR A 67 13.75 4.90 4.86
CA THR A 67 12.94 5.65 5.83
C THR A 67 13.62 6.97 6.20
N LEU A 68 14.93 6.94 6.48
CA LEU A 68 15.73 8.13 6.75
C LEU A 68 15.66 9.12 5.57
N LYS A 69 15.87 8.64 4.34
CA LYS A 69 15.77 9.45 3.11
C LYS A 69 14.41 10.15 3.02
N GLY A 70 13.32 9.42 3.28
CA GLY A 70 11.97 9.99 3.26
C GLY A 70 11.76 11.07 4.33
N GLN A 71 12.28 10.87 5.55
CA GLN A 71 12.19 11.85 6.63
C GLN A 71 13.04 13.10 6.34
N LEU A 72 14.28 12.93 5.90
CA LEU A 72 15.16 14.04 5.53
C LEU A 72 14.60 14.84 4.33
N ALA A 73 13.99 14.19 3.35
CA ALA A 73 13.33 14.88 2.24
C ALA A 73 12.14 15.73 2.71
N THR A 74 11.36 15.21 3.69
CA THR A 74 10.28 15.98 4.32
C THR A 74 10.83 17.17 5.11
N LEU A 75 11.87 16.94 5.93
CA LEU A 75 12.53 18.00 6.70
C LEU A 75 13.09 19.10 5.78
N ARG A 76 13.72 18.71 4.67
CA ARG A 76 14.23 19.68 3.67
C ARG A 76 13.12 20.57 3.09
N ARG A 77 11.95 20.00 2.81
CA ARG A 77 10.78 20.79 2.36
C ARG A 77 10.25 21.71 3.46
N PHE A 78 10.18 21.22 4.69
CA PHE A 78 9.77 22.01 5.84
C PHE A 78 10.71 23.20 6.07
N LEU A 79 12.03 22.97 6.09
CA LEU A 79 13.00 24.05 6.28
C LEU A 79 13.01 25.05 5.13
N ARG A 80 12.76 24.62 3.88
CA ARG A 80 12.58 25.56 2.75
C ARG A 80 11.36 26.45 2.96
N PHE A 81 10.24 25.89 3.41
CA PHE A 81 9.06 26.67 3.77
C PHE A 81 9.36 27.64 4.90
N ALA A 82 10.03 27.18 5.97
CA ALA A 82 10.40 27.98 7.12
C ALA A 82 11.37 29.12 6.75
N SER A 83 12.30 28.88 5.83
CA SER A 83 13.20 29.91 5.29
C SER A 83 12.44 31.02 4.55
N ASN A 84 11.38 30.68 3.81
CA ASN A 84 10.57 31.66 3.07
C ASN A 84 9.73 32.59 3.99
N ILE A 85 9.63 32.26 5.27
CA ILE A 85 8.91 33.04 6.28
C ILE A 85 9.85 33.51 7.43
N ASP A 86 11.15 33.54 7.17
CA ASP A 86 12.20 33.96 8.10
C ASP A 86 12.20 33.24 9.45
N ALA A 87 11.70 31.98 9.49
CA ALA A 87 11.63 31.15 10.70
C ALA A 87 12.86 30.25 10.90
N VAL A 88 13.78 30.21 9.97
CA VAL A 88 15.09 29.54 10.04
C VAL A 88 16.12 30.34 9.26
N PRO A 89 17.43 30.14 9.50
CA PRO A 89 18.48 30.77 8.71
C PRO A 89 18.29 30.52 7.19
N PRO A 90 18.59 31.51 6.34
CA PRO A 90 18.49 31.35 4.89
C PRO A 90 19.30 30.15 4.40
N GLU A 91 18.76 29.42 3.40
CA GLU A 91 19.45 28.30 2.73
C GLU A 91 19.83 27.11 3.64
N LEU A 92 19.42 27.10 4.91
CA LEU A 92 19.70 26.01 5.83
C LEU A 92 19.23 24.63 5.30
N TYR A 93 18.12 24.62 4.54
CA TYR A 93 17.58 23.40 3.92
C TYR A 93 18.53 22.76 2.90
N GLU A 94 19.49 23.51 2.32
CA GLU A 94 20.46 23.00 1.35
C GLU A 94 21.53 22.13 2.00
N GLN A 95 21.76 22.31 3.30
CA GLN A 95 22.71 21.52 4.07
C GLN A 95 22.21 20.10 4.36
N ILE A 96 20.89 19.81 4.10
CA ILE A 96 20.37 18.46 4.19
C ILE A 96 20.80 17.64 2.96
N THR A 97 21.77 16.75 3.16
CA THR A 97 22.19 15.77 2.17
C THR A 97 21.35 14.51 2.27
N LEU A 98 20.61 14.19 1.22
CA LEU A 98 19.81 12.95 1.15
C LEU A 98 20.72 11.74 0.92
N PRO A 99 20.48 10.60 1.61
CA PRO A 99 21.23 9.38 1.35
C PRO A 99 21.07 8.91 -0.10
N THR A 100 22.18 8.52 -0.72
CA THR A 100 22.15 7.81 -2.00
C THR A 100 21.81 6.34 -1.75
N MET A 101 20.83 5.83 -2.49
CA MET A 101 20.41 4.44 -2.41
C MET A 101 21.09 3.65 -3.53
N LYS A 102 21.57 2.45 -3.23
CA LYS A 102 21.96 1.51 -4.28
C LYS A 102 20.70 0.96 -4.97
N ASN A 103 20.86 0.44 -6.18
CA ASN A 103 19.73 -0.17 -6.90
C ASN A 103 19.13 -1.31 -6.06
N GLY A 104 17.82 -1.24 -5.83
CA GLY A 104 17.08 -2.25 -5.06
C GLY A 104 16.93 -1.97 -3.55
N GLU A 105 17.75 -1.10 -2.93
CA GLU A 105 17.64 -0.81 -1.49
C GLU A 105 16.34 -0.10 -1.08
N ASP A 106 15.63 0.49 -2.03
CA ASP A 106 14.33 1.16 -1.83
C ASP A 106 13.14 0.25 -2.12
N VAL A 107 13.40 -0.99 -2.48
CA VAL A 107 12.40 -1.96 -2.86
C VAL A 107 12.20 -2.97 -1.73
N SER A 108 10.94 -3.22 -1.37
CA SER A 108 10.62 -4.27 -0.40
C SER A 108 10.75 -5.64 -1.06
N ASP A 109 11.49 -6.57 -0.43
CA ASP A 109 11.57 -7.95 -0.89
C ASP A 109 10.33 -8.78 -0.53
N SER A 110 9.41 -8.18 0.24
CA SER A 110 8.18 -8.84 0.64
C SER A 110 7.21 -8.96 -0.53
N THR A 111 6.72 -10.17 -0.73
CA THR A 111 5.68 -10.48 -1.70
C THR A 111 4.79 -11.62 -1.18
N LEU A 112 3.56 -11.69 -1.62
CA LEU A 112 2.72 -12.86 -1.49
C LEU A 112 2.80 -13.62 -2.82
N SER A 113 3.42 -14.81 -2.82
CA SER A 113 3.57 -15.59 -4.06
C SER A 113 2.21 -15.94 -4.67
N PRO A 114 2.14 -16.12 -6.01
CA PRO A 114 0.92 -16.54 -6.68
C PRO A 114 0.34 -17.83 -6.10
N GLU A 115 1.17 -18.82 -5.85
CA GLU A 115 0.80 -20.13 -5.33
C GLU A 115 0.12 -19.99 -3.96
N ARG A 116 0.79 -19.29 -3.04
CA ARG A 116 0.26 -19.04 -1.70
C ARG A 116 -1.02 -18.19 -1.72
N THR A 117 -1.15 -17.27 -2.67
CA THR A 117 -2.39 -16.49 -2.81
C THR A 117 -3.55 -17.38 -3.22
N VAL A 118 -3.33 -18.29 -4.15
CA VAL A 118 -4.34 -19.26 -4.60
C VAL A 118 -4.75 -20.17 -3.43
N GLU A 119 -3.80 -20.72 -2.68
CA GLU A 119 -4.08 -21.56 -1.49
C GLU A 119 -4.96 -20.81 -0.45
N ILE A 120 -4.68 -19.53 -0.20
CA ILE A 120 -5.48 -18.73 0.74
C ILE A 120 -6.88 -18.46 0.16
N LEU A 121 -6.99 -18.18 -1.13
CA LEU A 121 -8.28 -17.98 -1.79
C LEU A 121 -9.11 -19.26 -1.79
N ASP A 122 -8.50 -20.41 -2.07
CA ASP A 122 -9.18 -21.72 -2.02
C ASP A 122 -9.68 -22.02 -0.59
N TYR A 123 -8.89 -21.73 0.43
CA TYR A 123 -9.34 -21.86 1.82
C TYR A 123 -10.54 -20.94 2.11
N LEU A 124 -10.47 -19.67 1.72
CA LEU A 124 -11.57 -18.71 1.95
C LEU A 124 -12.83 -19.08 1.17
N GLU A 125 -12.70 -19.59 -0.04
CA GLU A 125 -13.80 -20.08 -0.86
C GLU A 125 -14.55 -21.25 -0.18
N HIS A 126 -13.83 -22.15 0.48
CA HIS A 126 -14.44 -23.32 1.14
C HIS A 126 -14.92 -23.01 2.56
N ALA A 127 -14.16 -22.25 3.34
CA ALA A 127 -14.43 -22.03 4.76
C ALA A 127 -15.26 -20.76 5.03
N GLN A 128 -15.14 -19.74 4.21
CA GLN A 128 -15.72 -18.41 4.40
C GLN A 128 -16.14 -17.77 3.06
N PRO A 129 -16.94 -18.47 2.22
CA PRO A 129 -17.33 -17.95 0.90
C PRO A 129 -18.11 -16.64 1.03
N GLY A 130 -17.86 -15.70 0.13
CA GLY A 130 -18.55 -14.42 0.07
C GLY A 130 -18.36 -13.50 1.28
N THR A 131 -17.51 -13.83 2.25
CA THR A 131 -17.25 -12.93 3.38
C THR A 131 -16.43 -11.72 2.98
N ARG A 132 -16.43 -10.66 3.80
CA ARG A 132 -15.62 -9.47 3.57
C ARG A 132 -14.13 -9.77 3.38
N ASP A 133 -13.58 -10.70 4.15
CA ASP A 133 -12.17 -11.09 4.05
C ASP A 133 -11.87 -11.76 2.70
N HIS A 134 -12.78 -12.66 2.27
CA HIS A 134 -12.68 -13.29 0.96
C HIS A 134 -12.72 -12.25 -0.16
N ILE A 135 -13.71 -11.37 -0.15
CA ILE A 135 -13.87 -10.34 -1.21
C ILE A 135 -12.69 -9.37 -1.24
N ILE A 136 -12.15 -8.97 -0.10
CA ILE A 136 -10.97 -8.08 -0.07
C ILE A 136 -9.77 -8.73 -0.76
N LEU A 137 -9.42 -9.98 -0.41
CA LEU A 137 -8.29 -10.67 -1.04
C LEU A 137 -8.57 -10.97 -2.51
N LEU A 138 -9.78 -11.45 -2.83
CA LEU A 138 -10.20 -11.79 -4.19
C LEU A 138 -10.09 -10.57 -5.12
N LEU A 139 -10.63 -9.42 -4.74
CA LEU A 139 -10.57 -8.20 -5.53
C LEU A 139 -9.14 -7.68 -5.69
N LEU A 140 -8.33 -7.71 -4.64
CA LEU A 140 -6.93 -7.32 -4.71
C LEU A 140 -6.15 -8.21 -5.68
N TRP A 141 -6.39 -9.53 -5.64
CA TRP A 141 -5.76 -10.48 -6.54
C TRP A 141 -6.27 -10.37 -7.97
N GLU A 142 -7.58 -10.42 -8.17
CA GLU A 142 -8.20 -10.40 -9.50
C GLU A 142 -7.82 -9.15 -10.29
N THR A 143 -7.87 -7.98 -9.64
CA THR A 143 -7.63 -6.71 -10.32
C THR A 143 -6.18 -6.23 -10.23
N GLY A 144 -5.41 -6.68 -9.24
CA GLY A 144 -4.11 -6.13 -8.90
C GLY A 144 -4.14 -4.65 -8.51
N ALA A 145 -5.32 -4.10 -8.19
CA ALA A 145 -5.49 -2.68 -7.89
C ALA A 145 -4.84 -2.30 -6.54
N ARG A 146 -4.58 -1.00 -6.36
CA ARG A 146 -4.15 -0.49 -5.04
C ARG A 146 -5.33 -0.53 -4.06
N THR A 147 -5.04 -0.74 -2.79
CA THR A 147 -6.04 -0.77 -1.70
C THR A 147 -7.02 0.41 -1.75
N GLY A 148 -6.51 1.62 -2.02
CA GLY A 148 -7.37 2.80 -2.13
C GLY A 148 -8.39 2.75 -3.26
N ALA A 149 -8.08 2.03 -4.36
CA ALA A 149 -9.02 1.84 -5.45
C ALA A 149 -10.13 0.84 -5.07
N ILE A 150 -9.76 -0.29 -4.45
CA ILE A 150 -10.76 -1.27 -3.94
C ILE A 150 -11.63 -0.64 -2.86
N ARG A 151 -11.03 0.09 -1.90
CA ARG A 151 -11.77 0.82 -0.87
C ARG A 151 -12.74 1.84 -1.44
N GLY A 152 -12.40 2.43 -2.59
CA GLY A 152 -13.20 3.47 -3.25
C GLY A 152 -14.40 2.96 -4.02
N LEU A 153 -14.55 1.64 -4.21
CA LEU A 153 -15.67 1.06 -4.94
C LEU A 153 -16.99 1.28 -4.19
N ASP A 154 -18.01 1.68 -4.95
CA ASP A 154 -19.40 1.74 -4.55
C ASP A 154 -20.21 0.67 -5.30
N LEU A 155 -21.43 0.37 -4.86
CA LEU A 155 -22.30 -0.54 -5.59
C LEU A 155 -22.59 -0.04 -7.02
N ASP A 156 -22.66 1.26 -7.22
CA ASP A 156 -22.93 1.89 -8.51
C ASP A 156 -21.71 1.83 -9.48
N ASP A 157 -20.55 1.39 -8.99
CA ASP A 157 -19.33 1.15 -9.78
C ASP A 157 -19.28 -0.28 -10.36
N LEU A 158 -20.29 -1.10 -10.12
CA LEU A 158 -20.31 -2.51 -10.50
C LEU A 158 -21.19 -2.73 -11.74
N ASP A 159 -20.71 -3.54 -12.65
CA ASP A 159 -21.48 -4.14 -13.74
C ASP A 159 -21.30 -5.65 -13.65
N LEU A 160 -22.05 -6.30 -12.73
CA LEU A 160 -21.91 -7.73 -12.45
C LEU A 160 -22.60 -8.58 -13.51
N ASP A 161 -23.68 -8.09 -14.08
CA ASP A 161 -24.44 -8.75 -15.15
C ASP A 161 -23.76 -8.66 -16.52
N GLY A 162 -22.69 -7.88 -16.65
CA GLY A 162 -21.95 -7.70 -17.91
C GLY A 162 -22.78 -7.01 -19.00
N THR A 163 -23.67 -6.11 -18.61
CA THR A 163 -24.59 -5.41 -19.52
C THR A 163 -24.04 -4.12 -20.10
N HIS A 164 -22.85 -3.71 -19.68
CA HIS A 164 -22.23 -2.46 -20.11
C HIS A 164 -22.01 -2.45 -21.64
N PRO A 165 -22.44 -1.40 -22.37
CA PRO A 165 -22.49 -1.42 -23.84
C PRO A 165 -21.13 -1.45 -24.54
N ARG A 166 -20.03 -1.18 -23.83
CA ARG A 166 -18.67 -1.10 -24.44
C ARG A 166 -17.83 -2.36 -24.28
N PHE A 167 -18.26 -3.32 -23.46
CA PHE A 167 -17.53 -4.59 -23.26
C PHE A 167 -18.50 -5.67 -22.76
N SER A 168 -18.13 -6.93 -22.96
CA SER A 168 -18.93 -8.07 -22.53
C SER A 168 -18.38 -8.64 -21.22
N GLY A 169 -19.29 -9.09 -20.34
CA GLY A 169 -19.01 -9.74 -19.08
C GLY A 169 -18.72 -8.78 -17.92
N PRO A 170 -18.67 -9.31 -16.70
CA PRO A 170 -18.62 -8.53 -15.47
C PRO A 170 -17.43 -7.59 -15.37
N ALA A 171 -17.63 -6.41 -14.79
CA ALA A 171 -16.59 -5.40 -14.66
C ALA A 171 -16.78 -4.49 -13.43
N LEU A 172 -15.69 -3.83 -13.03
CA LEU A 172 -15.66 -2.83 -11.97
C LEU A 172 -15.09 -1.53 -12.50
N GLN A 173 -15.65 -0.40 -12.10
CA GLN A 173 -15.13 0.92 -12.42
C GLN A 173 -14.39 1.52 -11.22
N PHE A 174 -13.11 1.76 -11.35
CA PHE A 174 -12.38 2.57 -10.38
C PHE A 174 -12.54 4.04 -10.76
N VAL A 175 -13.10 4.84 -9.85
CA VAL A 175 -13.41 6.26 -10.09
C VAL A 175 -12.67 7.15 -9.10
N HIS A 176 -12.10 8.26 -9.61
CA HIS A 176 -11.41 9.25 -8.79
C HIS A 176 -12.41 10.24 -8.19
N ARG A 177 -12.62 10.19 -6.87
CA ARG A 177 -13.54 11.04 -6.12
C ARG A 177 -12.82 11.72 -4.94
N PRO A 178 -11.94 12.73 -5.19
CA PRO A 178 -11.18 13.39 -4.13
C PRO A 178 -12.06 14.11 -3.11
N ASP A 179 -13.11 14.78 -3.58
CA ASP A 179 -14.03 15.57 -2.75
C ASP A 179 -14.99 14.69 -1.92
N GLN A 180 -15.01 13.39 -2.20
CA GLN A 180 -15.81 12.38 -1.51
C GLN A 180 -14.94 11.33 -0.80
N GLY A 181 -13.72 11.67 -0.39
CA GLY A 181 -12.85 10.85 0.45
C GLY A 181 -12.27 9.59 -0.20
N THR A 182 -12.44 9.40 -1.52
CA THR A 182 -11.91 8.24 -2.27
C THR A 182 -11.07 8.63 -3.49
N PRO A 183 -9.96 9.40 -3.27
CA PRO A 183 -9.06 9.76 -4.35
C PRO A 183 -8.27 8.54 -4.85
N LEU A 184 -8.10 8.42 -6.15
CA LEU A 184 -7.15 7.47 -6.73
C LEU A 184 -5.72 8.05 -6.72
N LYS A 185 -4.71 7.18 -6.56
CA LYS A 185 -3.29 7.58 -6.49
C LYS A 185 -2.84 8.41 -7.70
N ASN A 186 -3.31 8.06 -8.89
CA ASN A 186 -2.98 8.75 -10.14
C ASN A 186 -4.09 9.73 -10.58
N GLN A 187 -4.89 10.19 -9.64
CA GLN A 187 -5.99 11.13 -9.86
C GLN A 187 -6.92 10.65 -11.00
N GLN A 188 -7.39 11.55 -11.85
CA GLN A 188 -8.29 11.24 -12.95
C GLN A 188 -7.74 10.19 -13.92
N LYS A 189 -6.41 10.15 -14.12
CA LYS A 189 -5.76 9.10 -14.93
C LYS A 189 -5.88 7.69 -14.32
N GLY A 190 -6.33 7.60 -13.09
CA GLY A 190 -6.60 6.34 -12.39
C GLY A 190 -7.99 5.78 -12.65
N THR A 191 -8.93 6.59 -13.16
CA THR A 191 -10.29 6.18 -13.49
C THR A 191 -10.27 5.21 -14.67
N ARG A 192 -10.84 4.02 -14.46
CA ARG A 192 -10.81 2.95 -15.47
C ARG A 192 -11.77 1.81 -15.12
N TRP A 193 -12.17 1.07 -16.14
CA TRP A 193 -12.84 -0.21 -16.00
C TRP A 193 -11.84 -1.37 -15.93
N ASN A 194 -12.12 -2.32 -15.05
CA ASN A 194 -11.43 -3.60 -14.99
C ASN A 194 -12.44 -4.72 -15.10
N ARG A 195 -12.31 -5.56 -16.13
CA ARG A 195 -13.10 -6.79 -16.21
C ARG A 195 -12.67 -7.75 -15.10
N ILE A 196 -13.62 -8.48 -14.57
CA ILE A 196 -13.46 -9.55 -13.61
C ILE A 196 -14.01 -10.87 -14.17
N SER A 197 -13.70 -11.98 -13.52
CA SER A 197 -14.26 -13.28 -13.89
C SER A 197 -15.70 -13.41 -13.41
N GLU A 198 -16.48 -14.25 -14.10
CA GLU A 198 -17.84 -14.62 -13.68
C GLU A 198 -17.86 -15.20 -12.25
N LYS A 199 -16.80 -15.93 -11.89
CA LYS A 199 -16.64 -16.48 -10.55
C LYS A 199 -16.53 -15.37 -9.51
N THR A 200 -15.72 -14.36 -9.78
CA THR A 200 -15.55 -13.19 -8.89
C THR A 200 -16.85 -12.39 -8.78
N ALA A 201 -17.59 -12.20 -9.88
CA ALA A 201 -18.87 -11.52 -9.87
C ALA A 201 -19.87 -12.21 -8.94
N ARG A 202 -20.02 -13.53 -9.03
CA ARG A 202 -20.90 -14.30 -8.12
C ARG A 202 -20.53 -14.15 -6.65
N TYR A 203 -19.24 -14.19 -6.31
CA TYR A 203 -18.85 -13.97 -4.90
C TYR A 203 -19.11 -12.54 -4.43
N ILE A 204 -19.05 -11.55 -5.32
CA ILE A 204 -19.44 -10.17 -4.98
C ILE A 204 -20.95 -10.10 -4.75
N GLU A 205 -21.77 -10.77 -5.56
CA GLU A 205 -23.22 -10.87 -5.38
C GLU A 205 -23.57 -11.54 -4.04
N ASP A 206 -22.95 -12.69 -3.73
CA ASP A 206 -23.12 -13.39 -2.45
C ASP A 206 -22.73 -12.48 -1.27
N TYR A 207 -21.63 -11.72 -1.40
CA TYR A 207 -21.23 -10.77 -0.38
C TYR A 207 -22.27 -9.68 -0.18
N ILE A 208 -22.78 -9.11 -1.26
CA ILE A 208 -23.79 -8.04 -1.21
C ILE A 208 -25.06 -8.53 -0.57
N GLU A 209 -25.48 -9.74 -0.90
CA GLU A 209 -26.75 -10.32 -0.42
C GLU A 209 -26.69 -10.80 1.03
N TYR A 210 -25.57 -11.46 1.43
CA TYR A 210 -25.53 -12.18 2.71
C TYR A 210 -24.60 -11.59 3.77
N HIS A 211 -23.64 -10.76 3.40
CA HIS A 211 -22.55 -10.35 4.31
C HIS A 211 -22.29 -8.85 4.39
N ARG A 212 -22.78 -8.10 3.40
CA ARG A 212 -22.58 -6.66 3.37
C ARG A 212 -23.53 -5.96 4.33
N ASP A 213 -23.00 -5.08 5.21
CA ASP A 213 -23.85 -4.20 6.00
C ASP A 213 -24.50 -3.15 5.07
N ASP A 214 -25.82 -2.97 5.15
CA ASP A 214 -26.54 -1.98 4.35
C ASP A 214 -26.41 -0.58 4.96
N VAL A 215 -25.27 0.01 4.71
CA VAL A 215 -24.85 1.32 5.24
C VAL A 215 -24.31 2.19 4.13
N THR A 216 -24.35 3.51 4.37
CA THR A 216 -23.70 4.52 3.51
C THR A 216 -22.43 5.07 4.17
N ASP A 217 -21.62 5.78 3.40
CA ASP A 217 -20.49 6.55 3.92
C ASP A 217 -20.90 8.01 4.24
N ASP A 218 -19.94 8.81 4.70
CA ASP A 218 -20.16 10.24 5.06
C ASP A 218 -20.66 11.11 3.90
N TYR A 219 -20.73 10.57 2.69
CA TYR A 219 -21.18 11.23 1.46
C TYR A 219 -22.43 10.58 0.87
N ASP A 220 -23.20 9.85 1.68
CA ASP A 220 -24.43 9.12 1.28
C ASP A 220 -24.21 8.11 0.14
N ARG A 221 -22.98 7.66 -0.10
CA ARG A 221 -22.68 6.62 -1.10
C ARG A 221 -22.77 5.23 -0.44
N ARG A 222 -23.09 4.23 -1.25
CA ARG A 222 -23.15 2.82 -0.83
C ARG A 222 -21.84 2.10 -1.14
N PRO A 223 -20.86 2.02 -0.19
CA PRO A 223 -19.60 1.34 -0.44
C PRO A 223 -19.83 -0.13 -0.79
N LEU A 224 -19.02 -0.70 -1.69
CA LEU A 224 -19.03 -2.15 -1.91
C LEU A 224 -18.56 -2.86 -0.63
N ILE A 225 -17.39 -2.51 -0.09
CA ILE A 225 -16.88 -3.09 1.15
C ILE A 225 -17.34 -2.23 2.33
N THR A 226 -17.96 -2.87 3.33
CA THR A 226 -18.54 -2.20 4.50
C THR A 226 -18.04 -2.73 5.82
N THR A 227 -18.20 -1.94 6.85
CA THR A 227 -18.27 -2.29 8.25
C THR A 227 -19.58 -1.73 8.80
N GLU A 228 -19.99 -2.10 9.99
CA GLU A 228 -21.16 -1.52 10.68
C GLU A 228 -21.14 0.03 10.73
N TYR A 229 -19.99 0.67 10.56
CA TYR A 229 -19.80 2.12 10.57
C TYR A 229 -19.70 2.74 9.16
N GLY A 230 -19.99 2.00 8.11
CA GLY A 230 -19.86 2.47 6.72
C GLY A 230 -18.58 2.02 6.03
N ARG A 231 -17.99 2.88 5.20
CA ARG A 231 -16.78 2.58 4.43
C ARG A 231 -15.57 2.34 5.34
N PRO A 232 -14.91 1.17 5.26
CA PRO A 232 -13.79 0.86 6.15
C PRO A 232 -12.59 1.80 5.93
N ALA A 233 -11.85 2.04 7.00
CA ALA A 233 -10.57 2.73 6.91
C ALA A 233 -9.54 1.90 6.13
N GLY A 234 -8.55 2.54 5.51
CA GLY A 234 -7.48 1.83 4.78
C GLY A 234 -6.68 0.84 5.66
N ASN A 235 -6.67 1.06 6.99
CA ASN A 235 -6.04 0.13 7.92
C ASN A 235 -6.79 -1.21 8.03
N THR A 236 -8.11 -1.21 7.90
CA THR A 236 -8.94 -2.43 7.92
C THR A 236 -8.47 -3.43 6.86
N PHE A 237 -8.21 -2.97 5.64
CA PHE A 237 -7.69 -3.83 4.56
C PHE A 237 -6.32 -4.43 4.92
N ARG A 238 -5.43 -3.63 5.53
CA ARG A 238 -4.13 -4.14 5.97
C ARG A 238 -4.25 -5.19 7.05
N THR A 239 -5.07 -4.93 8.06
CA THR A 239 -5.28 -5.85 9.16
C THR A 239 -5.91 -7.15 8.68
N THR A 240 -6.90 -7.09 7.78
CA THR A 240 -7.46 -8.27 7.12
C THR A 240 -6.36 -9.08 6.44
N LEU A 241 -5.53 -8.46 5.60
CA LEU A 241 -4.49 -9.19 4.88
C LEU A 241 -3.42 -9.78 5.81
N TYR A 242 -2.97 -9.02 6.81
CA TYR A 242 -2.03 -9.54 7.82
C TYR A 242 -2.59 -10.77 8.54
N ARG A 243 -3.89 -10.79 8.82
CA ARG A 243 -4.55 -11.91 9.47
C ARG A 243 -4.67 -13.12 8.55
N VAL A 244 -5.34 -12.98 7.37
CA VAL A 244 -5.66 -14.10 6.48
C VAL A 244 -4.42 -14.74 5.84
N THR A 245 -3.33 -14.01 5.78
CA THR A 245 -2.06 -14.54 5.25
C THR A 245 -1.21 -15.29 6.28
N ARG A 246 -1.61 -15.34 7.56
CA ARG A 246 -0.92 -16.18 8.55
C ARG A 246 -1.34 -17.64 8.39
N PRO A 247 -0.39 -18.59 8.33
CA PRO A 247 -0.72 -20.02 8.25
C PRO A 247 -1.60 -20.49 9.41
N CYS A 248 -1.27 -20.12 10.64
CA CYS A 248 -2.03 -20.51 11.84
C CYS A 248 -3.49 -19.99 11.85
N TRP A 249 -3.81 -18.90 11.15
CA TRP A 249 -5.19 -18.45 11.02
C TRP A 249 -6.05 -19.41 10.19
N ARG A 250 -5.43 -20.16 9.28
CA ARG A 250 -6.07 -21.23 8.50
C ARG A 250 -6.00 -22.61 9.17
N GLY A 251 -5.51 -22.69 10.41
CA GLY A 251 -5.34 -23.96 11.13
C GLY A 251 -4.08 -24.73 10.76
N GLU A 252 -3.15 -24.12 10.03
CA GLU A 252 -1.85 -24.70 9.71
C GLU A 252 -0.87 -24.55 10.87
N GLU A 253 0.15 -25.42 10.93
CA GLU A 253 1.24 -25.28 11.89
C GLU A 253 2.03 -23.98 11.70
N CYS A 254 2.59 -23.48 12.79
CA CYS A 254 3.40 -22.26 12.74
C CYS A 254 4.76 -22.55 12.10
N PRO A 255 5.10 -21.98 10.93
CA PRO A 255 6.40 -22.20 10.28
C PRO A 255 7.56 -21.45 10.96
N HIS A 256 7.30 -20.80 12.10
CA HIS A 256 8.27 -20.02 12.86
C HIS A 256 8.54 -20.60 14.24
N ASP A 257 8.14 -21.85 14.47
CA ASP A 257 8.33 -22.56 15.74
C ASP A 257 7.81 -21.79 16.97
N ARG A 258 6.70 -21.02 16.78
CA ARG A 258 6.05 -20.27 17.85
C ARG A 258 4.86 -21.06 18.38
N ASP A 259 4.67 -21.02 19.70
CA ASP A 259 3.42 -21.44 20.31
C ASP A 259 2.30 -20.52 19.86
N ILE A 260 1.26 -21.06 19.22
CA ILE A 260 0.16 -20.29 18.64
C ILE A 260 -0.66 -19.60 19.73
N ASP A 261 -0.85 -20.25 20.86
CA ASP A 261 -1.66 -19.76 21.97
C ASP A 261 -0.98 -18.60 22.72
N GLU A 262 0.36 -18.57 22.72
CA GLU A 262 1.16 -17.50 23.32
C GLU A 262 1.64 -16.43 22.32
N CYS A 263 1.38 -16.64 21.02
CA CYS A 263 1.90 -15.76 19.98
C CYS A 263 1.16 -14.42 19.90
N GLU A 264 1.81 -13.33 20.27
CA GLU A 264 1.21 -11.98 20.17
C GLU A 264 0.67 -11.63 18.79
N ALA A 265 1.26 -12.17 17.70
CA ALA A 265 0.80 -11.93 16.35
C ALA A 265 -0.58 -12.54 16.05
N THR A 266 -1.16 -13.37 16.94
CA THR A 266 -2.54 -13.85 16.83
C THR A 266 -3.55 -12.74 17.13
N HIS A 267 -3.15 -11.72 17.91
CA HIS A 267 -3.96 -10.53 18.15
C HIS A 267 -4.06 -9.67 16.89
N LEU A 268 -5.22 -9.07 16.68
CA LEU A 268 -5.55 -8.34 15.45
C LEU A 268 -4.65 -7.13 15.22
N ASP A 269 -4.36 -6.39 16.27
CA ASP A 269 -3.50 -5.18 16.26
C ASP A 269 -2.01 -5.50 16.06
N LYS A 270 -1.59 -6.73 16.38
CA LYS A 270 -0.22 -7.22 16.24
C LYS A 270 -0.02 -8.19 15.06
N ALA A 271 -1.05 -8.41 14.25
CA ALA A 271 -1.00 -9.39 13.14
C ALA A 271 0.14 -9.14 12.14
N SER A 272 0.58 -7.90 11.99
CA SER A 272 1.72 -7.53 11.13
C SER A 272 3.09 -8.02 11.66
N GLN A 273 3.17 -8.45 12.92
CA GLN A 273 4.42 -8.94 13.53
C GLN A 273 4.72 -10.42 13.21
N CYS A 274 3.77 -11.13 12.59
CA CYS A 274 4.04 -12.47 12.09
C CYS A 274 4.91 -12.38 10.83
N PRO A 275 6.06 -13.09 10.76
CA PRO A 275 6.92 -13.06 9.57
C PRO A 275 6.22 -13.59 8.31
N SER A 276 5.16 -14.36 8.44
CA SER A 276 4.32 -14.83 7.33
C SER A 276 3.24 -13.83 6.90
N SER A 277 2.94 -12.81 7.69
CA SER A 277 1.94 -11.80 7.33
C SER A 277 2.35 -11.01 6.10
N ARG A 278 1.38 -10.72 5.23
CA ARG A 278 1.59 -9.97 3.99
C ARG A 278 0.60 -8.82 3.89
N SER A 279 1.07 -7.70 3.36
CA SER A 279 0.27 -6.49 3.13
C SER A 279 -0.50 -6.57 1.81
N PRO A 280 -1.50 -5.69 1.59
CA PRO A 280 -2.14 -5.56 0.28
C PRO A 280 -1.16 -5.24 -0.87
N HIS A 281 -0.04 -4.59 -0.55
CA HIS A 281 1.00 -4.31 -1.55
C HIS A 281 1.73 -5.58 -1.99
N ASP A 282 1.93 -6.53 -1.08
CA ASP A 282 2.55 -7.82 -1.37
C ASP A 282 1.66 -8.69 -2.27
N VAL A 283 0.32 -8.62 -2.11
CA VAL A 283 -0.65 -9.25 -3.02
C VAL A 283 -0.51 -8.69 -4.43
N ARG A 284 -0.43 -7.36 -4.55
CA ARG A 284 -0.24 -6.70 -5.84
C ARG A 284 1.10 -7.08 -6.48
N SER A 285 2.18 -7.18 -5.70
CA SER A 285 3.49 -7.63 -6.16
C SER A 285 3.43 -9.07 -6.70
N GLY A 286 2.78 -9.98 -5.97
CA GLY A 286 2.53 -11.35 -6.43
C GLY A 286 1.71 -11.41 -7.72
N ARG A 287 0.67 -10.54 -7.85
CA ARG A 287 -0.15 -10.50 -9.08
C ARG A 287 0.66 -10.03 -10.30
N VAL A 288 1.56 -9.08 -10.14
CA VAL A 288 2.46 -8.67 -11.24
C VAL A 288 3.38 -9.81 -11.61
N THR A 289 3.98 -10.49 -10.63
CA THR A 289 4.82 -11.67 -10.87
C THR A 289 4.04 -12.75 -11.61
N TYR A 290 2.79 -13.02 -11.21
CA TYR A 290 1.90 -13.93 -11.92
C TYR A 290 1.71 -13.53 -13.40
N TYR A 291 1.34 -12.27 -13.67
CA TYR A 291 1.17 -11.80 -15.05
C TYR A 291 2.44 -11.90 -15.88
N ARG A 292 3.61 -11.73 -15.26
CA ARG A 292 4.90 -11.90 -15.95
C ARG A 292 5.22 -13.36 -16.28
N ARG A 293 4.84 -14.29 -15.41
CA ARG A 293 4.98 -15.74 -15.67
C ARG A 293 4.04 -16.22 -16.76
N GLU A 294 2.84 -15.64 -16.84
CA GLU A 294 1.82 -15.94 -17.86
C GLU A 294 2.01 -15.15 -19.16
N ASP A 295 3.14 -14.50 -19.34
CA ASP A 295 3.49 -13.72 -20.54
C ASP A 295 2.46 -12.66 -20.96
N VAL A 296 1.68 -12.17 -19.99
CA VAL A 296 0.72 -11.09 -20.24
C VAL A 296 1.48 -9.85 -20.74
N PRO A 297 1.11 -9.28 -21.90
CA PRO A 297 1.81 -8.13 -22.46
C PRO A 297 1.91 -6.98 -21.46
N ARG A 298 3.10 -6.37 -21.35
CA ARG A 298 3.41 -5.29 -20.39
C ARG A 298 2.40 -4.15 -20.44
N ARG A 299 1.97 -3.77 -21.64
CA ARG A 299 0.96 -2.72 -21.83
C ARG A 299 -0.36 -3.07 -21.14
N ILE A 300 -0.82 -4.31 -21.26
CA ILE A 300 -2.07 -4.76 -20.61
C ILE A 300 -1.93 -4.72 -19.09
N VAL A 301 -0.82 -5.21 -18.55
CA VAL A 301 -0.52 -5.16 -17.10
C VAL A 301 -0.49 -3.71 -16.60
N LYS A 302 0.22 -2.83 -17.30
CA LYS A 302 0.30 -1.40 -17.02
C LYS A 302 -1.08 -0.75 -16.92
N ASP A 303 -1.91 -0.95 -17.94
CA ASP A 303 -3.24 -0.34 -18.04
C ASP A 303 -4.17 -0.90 -16.94
N ARG A 304 -4.19 -2.22 -16.75
CA ARG A 304 -5.02 -2.89 -15.74
C ARG A 304 -4.66 -2.45 -14.30
N LEU A 305 -3.37 -2.37 -13.99
CA LEU A 305 -2.90 -1.99 -12.66
C LEU A 305 -2.78 -0.48 -12.44
N ASN A 306 -2.87 0.31 -13.49
CA ASN A 306 -2.59 1.75 -13.46
C ASN A 306 -1.23 2.04 -12.81
N ALA A 307 -0.15 1.53 -13.43
CA ALA A 307 1.24 1.72 -13.02
C ALA A 307 2.12 1.93 -14.25
N SER A 308 3.21 2.71 -14.13
CA SER A 308 4.19 2.80 -15.21
C SER A 308 5.00 1.50 -15.33
N GLU A 309 5.57 1.25 -16.50
CA GLU A 309 6.40 0.06 -16.74
C GLU A 309 7.62 0.04 -15.82
N ASP A 310 8.30 1.18 -15.64
CA ASP A 310 9.42 1.31 -14.73
C ASP A 310 9.07 0.92 -13.28
N ILE A 311 7.88 1.30 -12.82
CA ILE A 311 7.39 0.93 -11.49
C ILE A 311 7.08 -0.57 -11.43
N LEU A 312 6.52 -1.16 -12.50
CA LEU A 312 6.24 -2.59 -12.54
C LEU A 312 7.53 -3.41 -12.52
N ASP A 313 8.51 -3.04 -13.31
CA ASP A 313 9.79 -3.75 -13.39
C ASP A 313 10.61 -3.57 -12.09
N ARG A 314 10.64 -2.34 -11.54
CA ARG A 314 11.45 -2.05 -10.34
C ARG A 314 10.86 -2.60 -9.04
N HIS A 315 9.56 -2.49 -8.85
CA HIS A 315 8.93 -2.71 -7.55
C HIS A 315 8.10 -3.99 -7.45
N TYR A 316 7.71 -4.59 -8.55
CA TYR A 316 6.73 -5.67 -8.54
C TYR A 316 7.17 -6.96 -9.24
N ASP A 317 8.06 -6.92 -10.21
CA ASP A 317 8.55 -8.14 -10.88
C ASP A 317 9.52 -8.88 -9.96
N ARG A 318 9.11 -10.06 -9.49
CA ARG A 318 9.86 -10.90 -8.54
C ARG A 318 10.26 -12.24 -9.14
N ARG A 319 10.29 -12.33 -10.48
CA ARG A 319 10.83 -13.51 -11.15
C ARG A 319 12.32 -13.63 -10.86
N SER A 320 12.79 -14.85 -10.64
CA SER A 320 14.22 -15.16 -10.55
C SER A 320 14.94 -14.88 -11.89
N ASP A 321 16.25 -14.70 -11.81
CA ASP A 321 17.09 -14.56 -13.03
C ASP A 321 16.93 -15.77 -13.96
N ARG A 322 16.73 -16.97 -13.38
CA ARG A 322 16.48 -18.19 -14.14
C ARG A 322 15.14 -18.12 -14.89
N GLU A 323 14.05 -17.79 -14.22
CA GLU A 323 12.72 -17.63 -14.86
C GLU A 323 12.76 -16.59 -15.97
N GLN A 324 13.48 -15.48 -15.76
CA GLN A 324 13.65 -14.46 -16.79
C GLN A 324 14.52 -14.93 -17.96
N ALA A 325 15.51 -15.80 -17.71
CA ALA A 325 16.36 -16.36 -18.75
C ALA A 325 15.60 -17.40 -19.57
N GLU A 326 14.88 -18.31 -18.92
CA GLU A 326 14.04 -19.32 -19.56
C GLU A 326 13.00 -18.65 -20.49
N GLN A 327 12.28 -17.65 -19.98
CA GLN A 327 11.29 -16.93 -20.77
C GLN A 327 11.90 -16.19 -21.97
N ARG A 328 13.13 -15.67 -21.87
CA ARG A 328 13.79 -15.05 -23.02
C ARG A 328 14.17 -16.08 -24.10
N SER A 329 14.48 -17.32 -23.70
CA SER A 329 14.84 -18.36 -24.67
C SER A 329 13.66 -18.79 -25.53
N ASP A 330 12.42 -18.71 -25.02
CA ASP A 330 11.20 -19.08 -25.77
C ASP A 330 10.93 -18.16 -26.98
N PHE A 331 11.54 -16.97 -26.98
CA PHE A 331 11.46 -16.00 -28.07
C PHE A 331 12.68 -16.01 -29.01
N LEU A 332 13.65 -16.88 -28.77
CA LEU A 332 14.82 -17.01 -29.65
C LEU A 332 14.54 -18.09 -30.72
N PRO A 333 14.87 -17.83 -31.99
CA PRO A 333 14.79 -18.87 -32.99
C PRO A 333 15.76 -20.01 -32.68
N ASP A 334 15.35 -21.24 -32.92
CA ASP A 334 16.24 -22.38 -32.86
C ASP A 334 17.39 -22.16 -33.87
N LEU A 335 18.62 -22.11 -33.37
CA LEU A 335 19.83 -21.95 -34.16
C LEU A 335 20.29 -23.30 -34.74
#